data_3ee6a49c7cdb94977f33ea8b9f10239f
#
_entry.id   3ee6a49c7cdb94977f33ea8b9f10239f
#
_cell.length_a   1.000
_cell.length_b   1.000
_cell.length_c   1.000
_cell.angle_alpha   90.00
_cell.angle_beta   90.00
_cell.angle_gamma   90.00
#
_symmetry.space_group_name_H-M   'P 1'
#
loop_
_entity.id
_entity.type
_entity.pdbx_description
1 polymer ?
#
loop_
_entity_poly.entity_id
_entity_poly.type
_entity_poly.pdbx_seq_one_letter_code
_entity_poly.pdbx_strand_id
1 'polypeptide(L)'
;MSHYQYRGENLICEDLEIESITSEIETPFYCYSFRNLRDNINKYKKNLENTNSKICFALKANSNLEIIKIIAEEGLGADVVSIGEFQKALRAGISGENIVFSGVGKTESEIEFAIKNSCFQINAESLSEIKKINEISVLPTPEKTIFSPEIPALRAF
;
A
#
# COMPACT_ATOMS: atom_id res chain seq x y z
N MET A 1 7.10 -5.60 23.87
CA MET A 1 6.40 -4.81 24.91
C MET A 1 5.24 -4.09 24.24
N SER A 2 4.17 -3.82 24.98
CA SER A 2 3.05 -3.01 24.44
C SER A 2 3.48 -1.55 24.38
N HIS A 3 3.22 -0.88 23.23
CA HIS A 3 3.45 0.56 23.07
C HIS A 3 2.32 1.40 23.71
N TYR A 4 1.29 0.72 24.24
CA TYR A 4 0.23 1.31 25.04
C TYR A 4 0.31 0.72 26.43
N GLN A 5 0.36 1.58 27.44
CA GLN A 5 0.47 1.16 28.84
C GLN A 5 -0.21 2.15 29.76
N TYR A 6 -0.71 1.66 30.90
CA TYR A 6 -1.17 2.53 31.97
C TYR A 6 0.00 2.90 32.88
N ARG A 7 0.10 4.18 33.24
CA ARG A 7 0.94 4.71 34.34
C ARG A 7 0.00 5.32 35.38
N GLY A 8 -0.29 4.58 36.43
CA GLY A 8 -1.40 4.93 37.32
C GLY A 8 -2.74 4.81 36.58
N GLU A 9 -3.51 5.88 36.56
CA GLU A 9 -4.81 5.97 35.86
C GLU A 9 -4.67 6.45 34.41
N ASN A 10 -3.49 6.94 33.99
CA ASN A 10 -3.29 7.56 32.69
C ASN A 10 -2.86 6.55 31.63
N LEU A 11 -3.57 6.52 30.51
CA LEU A 11 -3.19 5.73 29.32
C LEU A 11 -2.10 6.47 28.53
N ILE A 12 -0.97 5.81 28.33
CA ILE A 12 0.19 6.33 27.60
C ILE A 12 0.34 5.56 26.30
N CYS A 13 0.50 6.28 25.20
CA CYS A 13 0.93 5.73 23.92
C CYS A 13 2.37 6.18 23.64
N GLU A 14 3.31 5.23 23.60
CA GLU A 14 4.75 5.51 23.51
C GLU A 14 5.22 6.38 24.69
N ASP A 15 5.42 7.67 24.44
CA ASP A 15 5.82 8.66 25.46
C ASP A 15 4.74 9.74 25.70
N LEU A 16 3.57 9.60 25.04
CA LEU A 16 2.51 10.59 25.06
C LEU A 16 1.33 10.11 25.92
N GLU A 17 0.92 10.94 26.82
CA GLU A 17 -0.30 10.75 27.60
C GLU A 17 -1.54 11.04 26.74
N ILE A 18 -2.44 10.05 26.58
CA ILE A 18 -3.59 10.19 25.68
C ILE A 18 -4.53 11.29 26.14
N GLU A 19 -4.71 11.49 27.46
CA GLU A 19 -5.57 12.53 27.99
C GLU A 19 -5.11 13.95 27.59
N SER A 20 -3.78 14.17 27.45
CA SER A 20 -3.26 15.46 27.01
C SER A 20 -3.70 15.85 25.59
N ILE A 21 -3.99 14.86 24.74
CA ILE A 21 -4.47 15.07 23.37
C ILE A 21 -5.93 15.51 23.35
N THR A 22 -6.74 15.06 24.32
CA THR A 22 -8.18 15.35 24.34
C THR A 22 -8.49 16.83 24.55
N SER A 23 -7.53 17.61 25.02
CA SER A 23 -7.66 19.06 25.10
C SER A 23 -7.54 19.77 23.75
N GLU A 24 -6.93 19.10 22.75
CA GLU A 24 -6.65 19.66 21.42
C GLU A 24 -7.48 19.00 20.31
N ILE A 25 -7.86 17.73 20.50
CA ILE A 25 -8.57 16.93 19.52
C ILE A 25 -9.86 16.40 20.11
N GLU A 26 -10.98 16.61 19.43
CA GLU A 26 -12.29 16.09 19.84
C GLU A 26 -12.32 14.55 19.84
N THR A 27 -13.01 13.98 20.82
CA THR A 27 -13.29 12.54 20.87
C THR A 27 -14.56 12.19 20.09
N PRO A 28 -14.67 10.99 19.47
CA PRO A 28 -13.67 9.90 19.45
C PRO A 28 -12.58 10.10 18.40
N PHE A 29 -11.36 9.62 18.67
CA PHE A 29 -10.25 9.59 17.70
C PHE A 29 -9.49 8.25 17.76
N TYR A 30 -8.77 7.94 16.69
CA TYR A 30 -7.83 6.81 16.65
C TYR A 30 -6.41 7.30 16.98
N CYS A 31 -5.76 6.66 17.94
CA CYS A 31 -4.35 6.89 18.25
C CYS A 31 -3.51 5.70 17.77
N TYR A 32 -2.55 5.94 16.90
CA TYR A 32 -1.64 4.92 16.35
C TYR A 32 -0.23 5.11 16.90
N SER A 33 0.39 4.01 17.36
CA SER A 33 1.79 3.98 17.73
C SER A 33 2.64 3.68 16.48
N PHE A 34 3.51 4.61 16.10
CA PHE A 34 4.45 4.43 15.00
C PHE A 34 5.54 3.43 15.33
N ARG A 35 5.99 3.38 16.59
CA ARG A 35 6.94 2.34 17.05
C ARG A 35 6.34 0.95 16.93
N ASN A 36 5.07 0.77 17.34
CA ASN A 36 4.39 -0.51 17.20
C ASN A 36 4.25 -0.94 15.73
N LEU A 37 3.92 0.00 14.84
CA LEU A 37 3.84 -0.26 13.41
C LEU A 37 5.20 -0.74 12.88
N ARG A 38 6.29 -0.01 13.15
CA ARG A 38 7.65 -0.38 12.73
C ARG A 38 8.10 -1.72 13.32
N ASP A 39 7.82 -1.97 14.58
CA ASP A 39 8.15 -3.28 15.21
C ASP A 39 7.43 -4.44 14.53
N ASN A 40 6.18 -4.26 14.16
CA ASN A 40 5.44 -5.29 13.44
C ASN A 40 5.98 -5.49 12.02
N ILE A 41 6.29 -4.41 11.30
CA ILE A 41 6.94 -4.50 9.99
C ILE A 41 8.26 -5.28 10.10
N ASN A 42 9.09 -4.95 11.06
CA ASN A 42 10.39 -5.61 11.27
C ASN A 42 10.25 -7.09 11.59
N LYS A 43 9.20 -7.51 12.31
CA LYS A 43 8.89 -8.93 12.53
C LYS A 43 8.60 -9.64 11.20
N TYR A 44 7.79 -9.05 10.32
CA TYR A 44 7.51 -9.61 8.99
C TYR A 44 8.79 -9.69 8.15
N LYS A 45 9.56 -8.60 8.05
CA LYS A 45 10.83 -8.57 7.31
C LYS A 45 11.77 -9.67 7.77
N LYS A 46 11.99 -9.79 9.09
CA LYS A 46 12.87 -10.79 9.68
C LYS A 46 12.44 -12.23 9.34
N ASN A 47 11.13 -12.51 9.39
CA ASN A 47 10.63 -13.86 9.09
C ASN A 47 10.66 -14.20 7.59
N LEU A 48 10.78 -13.21 6.73
CA LEU A 48 10.79 -13.37 5.27
C LEU A 48 12.17 -13.13 4.65
N GLU A 49 13.21 -12.80 5.43
CA GLU A 49 14.54 -12.41 4.94
C GLU A 49 15.20 -13.44 4.02
N ASN A 50 14.91 -14.74 4.21
CA ASN A 50 15.45 -15.84 3.42
C ASN A 50 14.48 -16.31 2.31
N THR A 51 13.46 -15.52 1.99
CA THR A 51 12.48 -15.84 0.96
C THR A 51 12.51 -14.80 -0.16
N ASN A 52 12.20 -15.23 -1.38
CA ASN A 52 11.97 -14.30 -2.50
C ASN A 52 10.52 -13.77 -2.43
N SER A 53 10.26 -12.89 -1.47
CA SER A 53 8.91 -12.35 -1.25
C SER A 53 8.93 -10.83 -1.13
N LYS A 54 7.80 -10.21 -1.51
CA LYS A 54 7.54 -8.78 -1.37
C LYS A 54 6.37 -8.59 -0.41
N ILE A 55 6.53 -7.72 0.57
CA ILE A 55 5.46 -7.35 1.50
C ILE A 55 4.73 -6.14 0.92
N CYS A 56 3.42 -6.27 0.67
CA CYS A 56 2.57 -5.18 0.25
C CYS A 56 1.49 -4.92 1.31
N PHE A 57 1.42 -3.68 1.77
CA PHE A 57 0.42 -3.27 2.76
C PHE A 57 -0.92 -2.98 2.07
N ALA A 58 -2.01 -3.61 2.54
CA ALA A 58 -3.34 -3.39 2.02
C ALA A 58 -3.91 -2.04 2.51
N LEU A 59 -4.00 -1.05 1.60
CA LEU A 59 -4.42 0.31 1.95
C LEU A 59 -5.87 0.38 2.44
N LYS A 60 -6.72 -0.54 2.02
CA LYS A 60 -8.10 -0.65 2.52
C LYS A 60 -8.20 -0.86 4.03
N ALA A 61 -7.16 -1.39 4.68
CA ALA A 61 -7.12 -1.56 6.12
C ALA A 61 -6.91 -0.23 6.85
N ASN A 62 -6.06 0.64 6.31
CA ASN A 62 -5.84 1.99 6.82
C ASN A 62 -5.21 2.87 5.72
N SER A 63 -6.00 3.79 5.17
CA SER A 63 -5.57 4.68 4.10
C SER A 63 -5.07 6.05 4.59
N ASN A 64 -4.71 6.17 5.87
CA ASN A 64 -4.09 7.39 6.40
C ASN A 64 -2.73 7.60 5.75
N LEU A 65 -2.49 8.81 5.22
CA LEU A 65 -1.29 9.12 4.45
C LEU A 65 0.00 8.98 5.27
N GLU A 66 -0.02 9.35 6.55
CA GLU A 66 1.16 9.24 7.43
C GLU A 66 1.52 7.77 7.72
N ILE A 67 0.51 6.89 7.83
CA ILE A 67 0.75 5.44 7.92
C ILE A 67 1.39 4.93 6.63
N ILE A 68 0.87 5.33 5.46
CA ILE A 68 1.40 4.89 4.16
C ILE A 68 2.83 5.41 3.95
N LYS A 69 3.16 6.62 4.40
CA LYS A 69 4.54 7.14 4.36
C LYS A 69 5.51 6.26 5.15
N ILE A 70 5.12 5.81 6.34
CA ILE A 70 5.95 4.87 7.12
C ILE A 70 6.13 3.55 6.37
N ILE A 71 5.07 3.03 5.74
CA ILE A 71 5.15 1.83 4.90
C ILE A 71 6.18 2.03 3.77
N ALA A 72 6.15 3.20 3.12
CA ALA A 72 7.10 3.57 2.06
C ALA A 72 8.54 3.69 2.59
N GLU A 73 8.74 4.41 3.71
CA GLU A 73 10.04 4.57 4.38
C GLU A 73 10.66 3.23 4.76
N GLU A 74 9.82 2.30 5.18
CA GLU A 74 10.24 0.92 5.50
C GLU A 74 10.49 0.05 4.26
N GLY A 75 10.32 0.60 3.06
CA GLY A 75 10.59 -0.10 1.80
C GLY A 75 9.57 -1.18 1.44
N LEU A 76 8.35 -1.11 1.98
CA LEU A 76 7.26 -2.01 1.64
C LEU A 76 6.49 -1.50 0.43
N GLY A 77 5.80 -2.43 -0.24
CA GLY A 77 4.84 -2.11 -1.30
C GLY A 77 3.44 -1.83 -0.76
N ALA A 78 2.54 -1.54 -1.68
CA ALA A 78 1.12 -1.34 -1.41
C ALA A 78 0.26 -2.34 -2.20
N ASP A 79 -0.81 -2.82 -1.57
CA ASP A 79 -1.93 -3.49 -2.24
C ASP A 79 -3.12 -2.54 -2.22
N VAL A 80 -3.57 -2.15 -3.41
CA VAL A 80 -4.59 -1.13 -3.63
C VAL A 80 -5.79 -1.72 -4.37
N VAL A 81 -6.98 -1.21 -4.09
CA VAL A 81 -8.24 -1.69 -4.70
C VAL A 81 -8.97 -0.59 -5.48
N SER A 82 -8.41 0.59 -5.59
CA SER A 82 -8.95 1.72 -6.34
C SER A 82 -7.85 2.66 -6.81
N ILE A 83 -8.17 3.48 -7.83
CA ILE A 83 -7.27 4.53 -8.30
C ILE A 83 -6.95 5.56 -7.20
N GLY A 84 -7.89 5.84 -6.31
CA GLY A 84 -7.67 6.76 -5.18
C GLY A 84 -6.63 6.22 -4.19
N GLU A 85 -6.64 4.93 -3.91
CA GLU A 85 -5.61 4.28 -3.09
C GLU A 85 -4.27 4.24 -3.82
N PHE A 86 -4.26 3.94 -5.12
CA PHE A 86 -3.04 3.97 -5.94
C PHE A 86 -2.37 5.34 -5.90
N GLN A 87 -3.15 6.42 -6.11
CA GLN A 87 -2.65 7.80 -6.02
C GLN A 87 -2.14 8.15 -4.62
N LYS A 88 -2.78 7.65 -3.56
CA LYS A 88 -2.29 7.83 -2.18
C LYS A 88 -0.95 7.13 -1.97
N ALA A 89 -0.79 5.91 -2.48
CA ALA A 89 0.47 5.17 -2.41
C ALA A 89 1.61 5.94 -3.10
N LEU A 90 1.38 6.43 -4.34
CA LEU A 90 2.36 7.25 -5.06
C LEU A 90 2.72 8.52 -4.28
N ARG A 91 1.72 9.24 -3.75
CA ARG A 91 1.95 10.46 -2.94
C ARG A 91 2.71 10.20 -1.65
N ALA A 92 2.58 9.01 -1.09
CA ALA A 92 3.34 8.59 0.08
C ALA A 92 4.78 8.17 -0.23
N GLY A 93 5.16 8.07 -1.52
CA GLY A 93 6.50 7.69 -1.95
C GLY A 93 6.66 6.24 -2.37
N ILE A 94 5.58 5.44 -2.43
CA ILE A 94 5.64 4.08 -2.96
C ILE A 94 5.62 4.15 -4.49
N SER A 95 6.67 3.65 -5.14
CA SER A 95 6.73 3.61 -6.62
C SER A 95 5.72 2.59 -7.18
N GLY A 96 5.27 2.80 -8.43
CA GLY A 96 4.37 1.86 -9.10
C GLY A 96 4.89 0.43 -9.12
N GLU A 97 6.21 0.26 -9.28
CA GLU A 97 6.90 -1.05 -9.26
C GLU A 97 6.79 -1.79 -7.92
N ASN A 98 6.24 -1.15 -6.91
CA ASN A 98 5.95 -1.71 -5.60
C ASN A 98 4.45 -1.73 -5.28
N ILE A 99 3.58 -1.50 -6.28
CA ILE A 99 2.13 -1.48 -6.09
C ILE A 99 1.50 -2.70 -6.77
N VAL A 100 0.68 -3.43 -6.02
CA VAL A 100 -0.24 -4.46 -6.51
C VAL A 100 -1.62 -3.83 -6.61
N PHE A 101 -2.26 -3.92 -7.78
CA PHE A 101 -3.61 -3.42 -7.99
C PHE A 101 -4.60 -4.58 -8.03
N SER A 102 -5.34 -4.73 -6.95
CA SER A 102 -6.38 -5.73 -6.73
C SER A 102 -7.78 -5.13 -6.93
N GLY A 103 -8.82 -5.92 -6.67
CA GLY A 103 -10.20 -5.46 -6.64
C GLY A 103 -10.99 -5.74 -7.91
N VAL A 104 -12.29 -5.94 -7.72
CA VAL A 104 -13.26 -6.27 -8.77
C VAL A 104 -13.73 -5.00 -9.47
N GLY A 105 -13.89 -5.08 -10.80
CA GLY A 105 -14.52 -4.00 -11.57
C GLY A 105 -13.62 -2.80 -11.88
N LYS A 106 -12.31 -3.03 -12.05
CA LYS A 106 -11.40 -2.00 -12.55
C LYS A 106 -11.87 -1.47 -13.90
N THR A 107 -11.95 -0.17 -14.03
CA THR A 107 -12.28 0.51 -15.28
C THR A 107 -11.06 0.54 -16.22
N GLU A 108 -11.32 0.77 -17.51
CA GLU A 108 -10.22 0.91 -18.49
C GLU A 108 -9.25 2.03 -18.09
N SER A 109 -9.76 3.18 -17.67
CA SER A 109 -8.95 4.32 -17.24
C SER A 109 -8.09 4.00 -16.00
N GLU A 110 -8.57 3.17 -15.08
CA GLU A 110 -7.80 2.73 -13.92
C GLU A 110 -6.69 1.75 -14.31
N ILE A 111 -6.97 0.84 -15.25
CA ILE A 111 -5.98 -0.08 -15.80
C ILE A 111 -4.90 0.70 -16.57
N GLU A 112 -5.30 1.65 -17.43
CA GLU A 112 -4.35 2.53 -18.14
C GLU A 112 -3.46 3.31 -17.16
N PHE A 113 -4.06 3.87 -16.11
CA PHE A 113 -3.32 4.60 -15.08
C PHE A 113 -2.30 3.71 -14.39
N ALA A 114 -2.69 2.49 -14.01
CA ALA A 114 -1.78 1.54 -13.37
C ALA A 114 -0.60 1.16 -14.29
N ILE A 115 -0.87 0.89 -15.58
CA ILE A 115 0.16 0.55 -16.56
C ILE A 115 1.11 1.74 -16.79
N LYS A 116 0.57 2.96 -16.96
CA LYS A 116 1.37 4.19 -17.12
C LYS A 116 2.30 4.47 -15.94
N ASN A 117 1.89 4.09 -14.73
CA ASN A 117 2.68 4.25 -13.52
C ASN A 117 3.54 3.02 -13.19
N SER A 118 3.74 2.10 -14.14
CA SER A 118 4.57 0.90 -13.97
C SER A 118 4.13 0.04 -12.79
N CYS A 119 2.81 -0.19 -12.65
CA CYS A 119 2.26 -1.06 -11.62
C CYS A 119 2.93 -2.43 -11.64
N PHE A 120 3.39 -2.89 -10.47
CA PHE A 120 4.10 -4.17 -10.34
C PHE A 120 3.23 -5.36 -10.77
N GLN A 121 1.97 -5.36 -10.36
CA GLN A 121 1.05 -6.46 -10.62
C GLN A 121 -0.39 -5.94 -10.66
N ILE A 122 -1.16 -6.41 -11.63
CA ILE A 122 -2.62 -6.23 -11.67
C ILE A 122 -3.26 -7.60 -11.48
N ASN A 123 -4.05 -7.76 -10.42
CA ASN A 123 -4.81 -8.96 -10.16
C ASN A 123 -6.10 -8.93 -10.97
N ALA A 124 -6.18 -9.74 -12.01
CA ALA A 124 -7.38 -9.83 -12.85
C ALA A 124 -8.43 -10.73 -12.20
N GLU A 125 -9.66 -10.24 -12.12
CA GLU A 125 -10.79 -10.89 -11.44
C GLU A 125 -11.74 -11.60 -12.42
N SER A 126 -11.52 -11.44 -13.73
CA SER A 126 -12.34 -12.07 -14.77
C SER A 126 -11.61 -12.22 -16.10
N LEU A 127 -12.09 -13.13 -16.95
CA LEU A 127 -11.55 -13.29 -18.31
C LEU A 127 -11.74 -12.04 -19.18
N SER A 128 -12.83 -11.30 -18.98
CA SER A 128 -13.07 -10.03 -19.67
C SER A 128 -12.05 -8.97 -19.27
N GLU A 129 -11.69 -8.94 -18.00
CA GLU A 129 -10.66 -8.00 -17.49
C GLU A 129 -9.28 -8.34 -18.03
N ILE A 130 -8.92 -9.64 -18.11
CA ILE A 130 -7.64 -10.08 -18.73
C ILE A 130 -7.56 -9.58 -20.18
N LYS A 131 -8.64 -9.71 -20.96
CA LYS A 131 -8.67 -9.22 -22.35
C LYS A 131 -8.43 -7.71 -22.42
N LYS A 132 -9.11 -6.93 -21.56
CA LYS A 132 -8.92 -5.47 -21.46
C LYS A 132 -7.49 -5.09 -21.10
N ILE A 133 -6.92 -5.74 -20.08
CA ILE A 133 -5.53 -5.50 -19.67
C ILE A 133 -4.58 -5.76 -20.84
N ASN A 134 -4.79 -6.86 -21.58
CA ASN A 134 -3.98 -7.18 -22.75
C ASN A 134 -4.12 -6.13 -23.86
N GLU A 135 -5.33 -5.71 -24.18
CA GLU A 135 -5.60 -4.69 -25.21
C GLU A 135 -4.92 -3.36 -24.83
N ILE A 136 -5.05 -2.90 -23.60
CA ILE A 136 -4.46 -1.64 -23.11
C ILE A 136 -2.93 -1.73 -23.07
N SER A 137 -2.37 -2.87 -22.65
CA SER A 137 -0.91 -3.05 -22.50
C SER A 137 -0.17 -3.08 -23.84
N VAL A 138 -0.84 -3.44 -24.93
CA VAL A 138 -0.29 -3.51 -26.29
C VAL A 138 -0.34 -2.14 -27.01
N LEU A 139 -1.19 -1.21 -26.55
CA LEU A 139 -1.26 0.12 -27.13
C LEU A 139 0.03 0.91 -26.87
N PRO A 140 0.66 1.52 -27.92
CA PRO A 140 1.85 2.33 -27.70
C PRO A 140 1.48 3.54 -26.84
N THR A 141 2.03 3.60 -25.63
CA THR A 141 1.95 4.82 -24.83
C THR A 141 2.82 5.89 -25.49
N PRO A 142 2.33 7.15 -25.64
CA PRO A 142 3.05 8.20 -26.39
C PRO A 142 4.46 8.52 -25.89
N GLU A 143 4.89 8.02 -24.74
CA GLU A 143 6.14 8.39 -24.09
C GLU A 143 7.09 7.23 -23.76
N LYS A 144 6.76 5.98 -24.05
CA LYS A 144 7.68 4.84 -23.82
C LYS A 144 7.88 4.00 -25.07
N THR A 145 8.79 4.46 -25.93
CA THR A 145 9.42 3.64 -27.00
C THR A 145 10.60 2.85 -26.41
N ILE A 146 10.39 2.14 -25.32
CA ILE A 146 11.34 1.13 -24.84
C ILE A 146 10.52 -0.04 -24.28
N PHE A 147 10.27 -1.01 -25.14
CA PHE A 147 9.82 -2.32 -24.72
C PHE A 147 10.98 -3.03 -24.02
N SER A 148 10.90 -3.21 -22.70
CA SER A 148 11.53 -4.37 -22.09
C SER A 148 10.55 -5.54 -22.24
N PRO A 149 10.95 -6.68 -22.81
CA PRO A 149 10.06 -7.82 -23.02
C PRO A 149 9.75 -8.62 -21.73
N GLU A 150 10.05 -8.08 -20.59
CA GLU A 150 9.76 -8.69 -19.29
C GLU A 150 8.65 -7.91 -18.58
N ILE A 151 7.39 -8.17 -18.97
CA ILE A 151 6.27 -7.95 -18.07
C ILE A 151 6.34 -9.10 -17.04
N PRO A 152 6.72 -8.86 -15.78
CA PRO A 152 6.68 -9.92 -14.79
C PRO A 152 5.23 -10.29 -14.53
N ALA A 153 4.87 -11.43 -15.05
CA ALA A 153 3.80 -12.29 -14.59
C ALA A 153 2.38 -11.69 -14.43
N LEU A 154 1.57 -11.81 -15.47
CA LEU A 154 0.16 -12.10 -15.30
C LEU A 154 0.08 -13.42 -14.47
N ARG A 155 -0.09 -13.33 -13.17
CA ARG A 155 -0.47 -14.49 -12.35
C ARG A 155 -1.98 -14.47 -12.21
N ALA A 156 -2.67 -15.32 -12.98
CA ALA A 156 -4.03 -15.75 -12.70
C ALA A 156 -3.96 -16.79 -11.56
N PHE A 157 -4.68 -16.55 -10.49
CA PHE A 157 -5.00 -17.55 -9.47
C PHE A 157 -6.39 -18.10 -9.72
#